data_16d8400d446aae2fcfdc2cca55a7caaa
#
_entry.id   16d8400d446aae2fcfdc2cca55a7caaa
#
_cell.length_a   1.000
_cell.length_b   1.000
_cell.length_c   1.000
_cell.angle_alpha   90.00
_cell.angle_beta   90.00
_cell.angle_gamma   90.00
#
_symmetry.space_group_name_H-M   'P 1'
#
loop_
_entity.id
_entity.type
_entity.pdbx_description
1 polymer ?
#
loop_
_entity_poly.entity_id
_entity_poly.type
_entity_poly.pdbx_seq_one_letter_code
_entity_poly.pdbx_strand_id
1 'polypeptide(L)'
;MRSLEIILPKNHSVCMSLNMDDRDHKILNSIQTAFPLDPEPFKILAIQLGMTEEETFQRVQKLREDGIIRRIGAVFDPRKMGFTSTLCAARVPEEKLKAFVEVINAYPGVTHNYRRNQSYNVWFTFIAPTENQLNRSLDEIREKTGITDILSLRATRTFKINARFDF
;
A
#
# COMPACT_ATOMS: atom_id res chain seq x y z
N MET A 1 23.06 -21.71 1.78
CA MET A 1 22.85 -20.27 1.95
C MET A 1 22.43 -19.71 0.60
N ARG A 2 21.15 -19.45 0.39
CA ARG A 2 20.64 -18.81 -0.83
C ARG A 2 20.40 -17.34 -0.51
N SER A 3 21.14 -16.48 -1.18
CA SER A 3 20.98 -15.03 -1.11
C SER A 3 19.59 -14.66 -1.61
N LEU A 4 18.76 -14.07 -0.76
CA LEU A 4 17.52 -13.40 -1.15
C LEU A 4 17.91 -12.08 -1.80
N GLU A 5 17.90 -12.03 -3.13
CA GLU A 5 17.90 -10.77 -3.87
C GLU A 5 16.61 -10.02 -3.55
N ILE A 6 16.74 -8.93 -2.82
CA ILE A 6 15.67 -7.97 -2.62
C ILE A 6 15.47 -7.25 -3.95
N ILE A 7 14.47 -7.68 -4.71
CA ILE A 7 14.03 -6.98 -5.91
C ILE A 7 13.37 -5.68 -5.45
N LEU A 8 14.12 -4.60 -5.51
CA LEU A 8 13.58 -3.24 -5.42
C LEU A 8 12.62 -3.05 -6.60
N PRO A 9 11.39 -2.57 -6.40
CA PRO A 9 10.51 -2.29 -7.51
C PRO A 9 11.17 -1.22 -8.39
N LYS A 10 11.48 -1.58 -9.63
CA LYS A 10 11.97 -0.65 -10.64
C LYS A 10 10.95 0.48 -10.78
N ASN A 11 11.42 1.71 -10.61
CA ASN A 11 10.67 2.91 -10.97
C ASN A 11 10.19 2.79 -12.41
N HIS A 12 8.96 2.34 -12.62
CA HIS A 12 8.28 2.43 -13.90
C HIS A 12 7.45 3.70 -13.88
N SER A 13 8.12 4.81 -14.14
CA SER A 13 7.49 5.99 -14.73
C SER A 13 7.31 5.73 -16.23
N VAL A 14 6.54 4.71 -16.55
CA VAL A 14 6.03 4.49 -17.89
C VAL A 14 4.53 4.64 -17.76
N CYS A 15 4.01 5.73 -18.30
CA CYS A 15 2.61 5.83 -18.67
C CYS A 15 2.41 4.84 -19.83
N MET A 16 2.40 3.54 -19.52
CA MET A 16 1.87 2.55 -20.45
C MET A 16 0.40 2.89 -20.60
N SER A 17 -0.03 3.17 -21.83
CA SER A 17 -1.44 3.14 -22.19
C SER A 17 -1.93 1.72 -21.85
N LEU A 18 -2.51 1.60 -20.67
CA LEU A 18 -3.07 0.33 -20.21
C LEU A 18 -4.22 0.02 -21.16
N ASN A 19 -4.02 -0.99 -22.01
CA ASN A 19 -5.01 -1.44 -22.98
C ASN A 19 -6.09 -2.25 -22.24
N MET A 20 -6.84 -1.56 -21.35
CA MET A 20 -8.01 -2.12 -20.70
C MET A 20 -9.22 -1.93 -21.60
N ASP A 21 -10.03 -2.96 -21.72
CA ASP A 21 -11.30 -2.91 -22.44
C ASP A 21 -12.50 -2.72 -21.46
N ASP A 22 -13.69 -2.58 -22.02
CA ASP A 22 -14.94 -2.42 -21.23
C ASP A 22 -15.19 -3.57 -20.25
N ARG A 23 -14.69 -4.77 -20.54
CA ARG A 23 -14.83 -5.92 -19.63
C ARG A 23 -13.91 -5.80 -18.44
N ASP A 24 -12.69 -5.32 -18.65
CA ASP A 24 -11.75 -5.02 -17.58
C ASP A 24 -12.28 -3.93 -16.66
N HIS A 25 -12.86 -2.86 -17.23
CA HIS A 25 -13.52 -1.80 -16.47
C HIS A 25 -14.70 -2.32 -15.62
N LYS A 26 -15.55 -3.19 -16.18
CA LYS A 26 -16.64 -3.83 -15.44
C LYS A 26 -16.13 -4.70 -14.28
N ILE A 27 -15.07 -5.47 -14.51
CA ILE A 27 -14.42 -6.26 -13.46
C ILE A 27 -13.94 -5.33 -12.34
N LEU A 28 -13.16 -4.30 -12.65
CA LEU A 28 -12.61 -3.36 -11.67
C LEU A 28 -13.71 -2.65 -10.88
N ASN A 29 -14.76 -2.16 -11.56
CA ASN A 29 -15.90 -1.52 -10.91
C ASN A 29 -16.63 -2.46 -9.94
N SER A 30 -16.77 -3.73 -10.29
CA SER A 30 -17.41 -4.72 -9.42
C SER A 30 -16.55 -5.06 -8.21
N ILE A 31 -15.28 -5.45 -8.43
CA ILE A 31 -14.44 -6.00 -7.35
C ILE A 31 -13.95 -4.95 -6.35
N GLN A 32 -13.89 -3.66 -6.72
CA GLN A 32 -13.50 -2.61 -5.77
C GLN A 32 -14.54 -2.37 -4.66
N THR A 33 -15.79 -2.79 -4.87
CA THR A 33 -16.89 -2.58 -3.92
C THR A 33 -17.40 -3.85 -3.29
N ALA A 34 -17.44 -4.95 -4.04
CA ALA A 34 -18.09 -6.20 -3.63
C ALA A 34 -17.43 -7.41 -4.30
N PHE A 35 -16.25 -7.80 -3.83
CA PHE A 35 -15.70 -9.09 -4.22
C PHE A 35 -16.52 -10.21 -3.58
N PRO A 36 -17.01 -11.22 -4.34
CA PRO A 36 -17.83 -12.30 -3.79
C PRO A 36 -17.10 -13.09 -2.69
N LEU A 37 -17.75 -13.22 -1.52
CA LEU A 37 -17.29 -14.07 -0.42
C LEU A 37 -17.96 -15.45 -0.55
N ASP A 38 -17.47 -16.26 -1.48
CA ASP A 38 -18.03 -17.56 -1.85
C ASP A 38 -16.90 -18.54 -2.17
N PRO A 39 -17.09 -19.85 -2.05
CA PRO A 39 -16.10 -20.84 -2.48
C PRO A 39 -15.72 -20.74 -3.97
N GLU A 40 -16.63 -20.29 -4.83
CA GLU A 40 -16.43 -20.11 -6.28
C GLU A 40 -16.57 -18.61 -6.70
N PRO A 41 -15.70 -17.70 -6.20
CA PRO A 41 -15.91 -16.27 -6.34
C PRO A 41 -15.85 -15.80 -7.80
N PHE A 42 -15.01 -16.41 -8.61
CA PHE A 42 -14.90 -16.06 -10.04
C PHE A 42 -16.09 -16.49 -10.86
N LYS A 43 -16.72 -17.57 -10.52
CA LYS A 43 -17.97 -18.04 -11.15
C LYS A 43 -19.11 -17.07 -10.89
N ILE A 44 -19.25 -16.61 -9.64
CA ILE A 44 -20.27 -15.61 -9.27
C ILE A 44 -20.01 -14.29 -10.02
N LEU A 45 -18.76 -13.83 -10.01
CA LEU A 45 -18.36 -12.60 -10.69
C LEU A 45 -18.64 -12.71 -12.21
N ALA A 46 -18.32 -13.84 -12.82
CA ALA A 46 -18.57 -14.12 -14.23
C ALA A 46 -20.06 -14.03 -14.58
N ILE A 47 -20.92 -14.65 -13.76
CA ILE A 47 -22.38 -14.58 -13.93
C ILE A 47 -22.87 -13.14 -13.85
N GLN A 48 -22.42 -12.38 -12.86
CA GLN A 48 -22.82 -10.96 -12.66
C GLN A 48 -22.43 -10.07 -13.85
N LEU A 49 -21.28 -10.38 -14.48
CA LEU A 49 -20.71 -9.56 -15.55
C LEU A 49 -21.03 -10.07 -16.97
N GLY A 50 -21.72 -11.21 -17.09
CA GLY A 50 -22.06 -11.83 -18.38
C GLY A 50 -20.82 -12.36 -19.11
N MET A 51 -19.87 -12.95 -18.37
CA MET A 51 -18.63 -13.55 -18.88
C MET A 51 -18.55 -15.04 -18.51
N THR A 52 -17.57 -15.75 -19.06
CA THR A 52 -17.22 -17.08 -18.57
C THR A 52 -16.33 -16.98 -17.34
N GLU A 53 -16.34 -18.01 -16.50
CA GLU A 53 -15.47 -18.05 -15.31
C GLU A 53 -13.99 -18.01 -15.70
N GLU A 54 -13.61 -18.77 -16.71
CA GLU A 54 -12.24 -18.82 -17.23
C GLU A 54 -11.78 -17.44 -17.73
N GLU A 55 -12.59 -16.75 -18.53
CA GLU A 55 -12.28 -15.40 -19.01
C GLU A 55 -12.13 -14.42 -17.83
N THR A 56 -13.04 -14.48 -16.87
CA THR A 56 -13.03 -13.60 -15.70
C THR A 56 -11.75 -13.81 -14.88
N PHE A 57 -11.38 -15.06 -14.64
CA PHE A 57 -10.16 -15.40 -13.90
C PHE A 57 -8.90 -14.92 -14.62
N GLN A 58 -8.78 -15.20 -15.92
CA GLN A 58 -7.63 -14.77 -16.72
C GLN A 58 -7.46 -13.26 -16.77
N ARG A 59 -8.58 -12.51 -16.90
CA ARG A 59 -8.55 -11.04 -16.87
C ARG A 59 -8.13 -10.49 -15.52
N VAL A 60 -8.66 -11.02 -14.42
CA VAL A 60 -8.26 -10.62 -13.07
C VAL A 60 -6.79 -10.93 -12.81
N GLN A 61 -6.32 -12.09 -13.26
CA GLN A 61 -4.91 -12.46 -13.15
C GLN A 61 -4.03 -11.47 -13.92
N LYS A 62 -4.37 -11.16 -15.17
CA LYS A 62 -3.65 -10.18 -15.99
C LYS A 62 -3.63 -8.79 -15.36
N LEU A 63 -4.77 -8.29 -14.88
CA LEU A 63 -4.85 -7.00 -14.19
C LEU A 63 -3.98 -6.95 -12.92
N ARG A 64 -3.80 -8.10 -12.26
CA ARG A 64 -2.89 -8.23 -11.12
C ARG A 64 -1.42 -8.26 -11.55
N GLU A 65 -1.07 -8.99 -12.61
CA GLU A 65 0.29 -9.04 -13.17
C GLU A 65 0.73 -7.68 -13.69
N ASP A 66 -0.18 -6.94 -14.32
CA ASP A 66 0.03 -5.57 -14.79
C ASP A 66 0.08 -4.55 -13.63
N GLY A 67 -0.16 -4.98 -12.38
CA GLY A 67 -0.08 -4.14 -11.17
C GLY A 67 -1.26 -3.19 -10.98
N ILE A 68 -2.33 -3.30 -11.78
CA ILE A 68 -3.58 -2.53 -11.64
C ILE A 68 -4.28 -2.99 -10.36
N ILE A 69 -4.47 -4.30 -10.22
CA ILE A 69 -4.95 -4.90 -8.98
C ILE A 69 -3.74 -5.20 -8.10
N ARG A 70 -3.52 -4.40 -7.08
CA ARG A 70 -2.38 -4.58 -6.16
C ARG A 70 -2.54 -5.81 -5.27
N ARG A 71 -3.76 -6.08 -4.82
CA ARG A 71 -4.13 -7.25 -4.01
C ARG A 71 -5.65 -7.46 -4.02
N ILE A 72 -6.07 -8.68 -3.80
CA ILE A 72 -7.45 -9.06 -3.49
C ILE A 72 -7.45 -9.53 -2.03
N GLY A 73 -8.27 -8.92 -1.18
CA GLY A 73 -8.34 -9.26 0.24
C GLY A 73 -8.97 -8.17 1.10
N ALA A 74 -9.23 -8.50 2.34
CA ALA A 74 -9.83 -7.58 3.31
C ALA A 74 -8.88 -6.41 3.63
N VAL A 75 -9.48 -5.24 3.84
CA VAL A 75 -8.82 -4.06 4.39
C VAL A 75 -9.39 -3.81 5.77
N PHE A 76 -8.55 -3.94 6.79
CA PHE A 76 -8.94 -3.74 8.19
C PHE A 76 -8.80 -2.28 8.59
N ASP A 77 -9.70 -1.80 9.45
CA ASP A 77 -9.51 -0.52 10.14
C ASP A 77 -8.64 -0.76 11.39
N PRO A 78 -7.37 -0.34 11.39
CA PRO A 78 -6.45 -0.62 12.49
C PRO A 78 -6.93 0.02 13.81
N ARG A 79 -7.64 1.15 13.77
CA ARG A 79 -8.16 1.82 14.96
C ARG A 79 -9.24 0.99 15.65
N LYS A 80 -10.13 0.33 14.87
CA LYS A 80 -11.14 -0.59 15.42
C LYS A 80 -10.53 -1.84 16.04
N MET A 81 -9.29 -2.16 15.64
CA MET A 81 -8.50 -3.26 16.21
C MET A 81 -7.64 -2.82 17.40
N GLY A 82 -7.76 -1.56 17.84
CA GLY A 82 -6.99 -1.03 18.98
C GLY A 82 -5.57 -0.55 18.61
N PHE A 83 -5.20 -0.56 17.34
CA PHE A 83 -3.91 -0.05 16.88
C PHE A 83 -3.90 1.48 16.78
N THR A 84 -2.74 2.07 17.00
CA THR A 84 -2.47 3.48 16.73
C THR A 84 -1.69 3.64 15.45
N SER A 85 -1.93 4.74 14.73
CA SER A 85 -1.22 5.06 13.50
C SER A 85 -0.84 6.54 13.45
N THR A 86 0.26 6.82 12.76
CA THR A 86 0.71 8.18 12.50
C THR A 86 1.27 8.31 11.08
N LEU A 87 1.14 9.49 10.51
CA LEU A 87 1.91 9.88 9.33
C LEU A 87 3.20 10.53 9.81
N CYS A 88 4.32 9.98 9.39
CA CYS A 88 5.64 10.52 9.70
C CYS A 88 6.19 11.30 8.51
N ALA A 89 6.90 12.38 8.81
CA ALA A 89 7.66 13.15 7.82
C ALA A 89 9.08 13.35 8.34
N ALA A 90 10.08 12.92 7.58
CA ALA A 90 11.49 13.02 7.94
C ALA A 90 12.24 13.94 6.98
N ARG A 91 13.18 14.73 7.52
CA ARG A 91 14.17 15.46 6.75
C ARG A 91 15.45 14.66 6.69
N VAL A 92 15.72 14.07 5.54
CA VAL A 92 16.83 13.13 5.35
C VAL A 92 17.80 13.69 4.33
N PRO A 93 19.10 13.89 4.69
CA PRO A 93 20.14 14.26 3.71
C PRO A 93 20.23 13.21 2.59
N GLU A 94 20.55 13.66 1.38
CA GLU A 94 20.55 12.80 0.19
C GLU A 94 21.49 11.58 0.34
N GLU A 95 22.65 11.79 0.92
CA GLU A 95 23.65 10.76 1.17
C GLU A 95 23.20 9.67 2.19
N LYS A 96 22.21 9.98 3.04
CA LYS A 96 21.64 9.05 4.03
C LYS A 96 20.32 8.44 3.56
N LEU A 97 19.76 8.88 2.44
CA LEU A 97 18.41 8.51 2.01
C LEU A 97 18.22 7.00 1.89
N LYS A 98 19.16 6.32 1.21
CA LYS A 98 19.09 4.88 1.00
C LYS A 98 19.12 4.12 2.32
N ALA A 99 20.07 4.42 3.19
CA ALA A 99 20.21 3.76 4.49
C ALA A 99 18.99 4.02 5.39
N PHE A 100 18.46 5.24 5.40
CA PHE A 100 17.26 5.59 6.14
C PHE A 100 16.04 4.77 5.67
N VAL A 101 15.83 4.68 4.35
CA VAL A 101 14.72 3.91 3.75
C VAL A 101 14.84 2.41 4.07
N GLU A 102 16.04 1.85 4.02
CA GLU A 102 16.29 0.45 4.40
C GLU A 102 15.93 0.20 5.87
N VAL A 103 16.31 1.10 6.78
CA VAL A 103 15.98 0.99 8.21
C VAL A 103 14.48 1.05 8.44
N ILE A 104 13.78 2.06 7.89
CA ILE A 104 12.34 2.18 8.15
C ILE A 104 11.53 1.07 7.52
N ASN A 105 11.93 0.56 6.35
CA ASN A 105 11.26 -0.55 5.68
C ASN A 105 11.41 -1.89 6.43
N ALA A 106 12.37 -2.02 7.32
CA ALA A 106 12.52 -3.20 8.18
C ALA A 106 11.47 -3.28 9.31
N TYR A 107 10.75 -2.18 9.57
CA TYR A 107 9.69 -2.19 10.57
C TYR A 107 8.36 -2.64 9.95
N PRO A 108 7.75 -3.75 10.43
CA PRO A 108 6.48 -4.25 9.88
C PRO A 108 5.33 -3.25 9.96
N GLY A 109 5.39 -2.32 10.92
CA GLY A 109 4.40 -1.25 11.09
C GLY A 109 4.49 -0.13 10.04
N VAL A 110 5.56 -0.05 9.28
CA VAL A 110 5.70 0.91 8.17
C VAL A 110 5.00 0.33 6.95
N THR A 111 3.85 0.91 6.60
CA THR A 111 2.97 0.37 5.56
C THR A 111 3.13 1.08 4.21
N HIS A 112 3.50 2.34 4.23
CA HIS A 112 3.71 3.18 3.05
C HIS A 112 4.91 4.08 3.29
N ASN A 113 5.72 4.27 2.26
CA ASN A 113 6.91 5.10 2.31
C ASN A 113 7.13 5.78 0.96
N TYR A 114 7.22 7.11 0.96
CA TYR A 114 7.30 7.92 -0.25
C TYR A 114 8.39 8.98 -0.14
N ARG A 115 9.11 9.19 -1.23
CA ARG A 115 9.96 10.36 -1.39
C ARG A 115 9.14 11.55 -1.91
N ARG A 116 9.40 12.75 -1.40
CA ARG A 116 8.80 14.02 -1.79
C ARG A 116 9.88 15.05 -2.12
N ASN A 117 9.56 16.01 -2.98
CA ASN A 117 10.47 17.11 -3.36
C ASN A 117 10.27 18.33 -2.44
N GLN A 118 10.35 18.12 -1.13
CA GLN A 118 10.20 19.15 -0.10
C GLN A 118 11.27 18.96 0.98
N SER A 119 11.39 19.93 1.91
CA SER A 119 12.36 19.85 3.02
C SER A 119 12.18 18.59 3.86
N TYR A 120 10.93 18.19 4.15
CA TYR A 120 10.62 16.86 4.64
C TYR A 120 10.42 15.94 3.44
N ASN A 121 11.47 15.25 3.07
CA ASN A 121 11.56 14.54 1.80
C ASN A 121 11.24 13.03 1.88
N VAL A 122 11.08 12.46 3.08
CA VAL A 122 10.62 11.09 3.27
C VAL A 122 9.36 11.08 4.12
N TRP A 123 8.28 10.50 3.57
CA TRP A 123 6.99 10.40 4.22
C TRP A 123 6.59 8.94 4.34
N PHE A 124 6.24 8.50 5.55
CA PHE A 124 5.85 7.12 5.77
C PHE A 124 4.72 7.01 6.81
N THR A 125 3.87 6.01 6.62
CA THR A 125 2.81 5.69 7.60
C THR A 125 3.30 4.60 8.52
N PHE A 126 3.19 4.83 9.82
CA PHE A 126 3.57 3.88 10.85
C PHE A 126 2.37 3.47 11.70
N ILE A 127 2.14 2.17 11.85
CA ILE A 127 1.08 1.57 12.65
C ILE A 127 1.73 0.72 13.75
N ALA A 128 1.25 0.83 14.98
CA ALA A 128 1.73 0.05 16.11
C ALA A 128 0.57 -0.35 17.04
N PRO A 129 0.71 -1.44 17.82
CA PRO A 129 -0.32 -1.86 18.78
C PRO A 129 -0.63 -0.81 19.85
N THR A 130 0.37 -0.02 20.26
CA THR A 130 0.21 1.03 21.28
C THR A 130 1.00 2.27 20.92
N GLU A 131 0.60 3.41 21.50
CA GLU A 131 1.30 4.68 21.36
C GLU A 131 2.74 4.60 21.91
N ASN A 132 2.93 3.94 23.04
CA ASN A 132 4.26 3.78 23.65
C ASN A 132 5.19 2.98 22.72
N GLN A 133 4.68 1.93 22.07
CA GLN A 133 5.47 1.15 21.13
C GLN A 133 5.80 1.95 19.88
N LEU A 134 4.84 2.74 19.37
CA LEU A 134 5.08 3.63 18.23
C LEU A 134 6.19 4.63 18.54
N ASN A 135 6.14 5.30 19.68
CA ASN A 135 7.13 6.29 20.09
C ASN A 135 8.51 5.64 20.26
N ARG A 136 8.61 4.49 20.93
CA ARG A 136 9.86 3.73 21.07
C ARG A 136 10.46 3.37 19.72
N SER A 137 9.64 2.88 18.80
CA SER A 137 10.14 2.55 17.45
C SER A 137 10.64 3.78 16.69
N LEU A 138 9.99 4.94 16.85
CA LEU A 138 10.47 6.19 16.25
C LEU A 138 11.80 6.64 16.88
N ASP A 139 11.98 6.45 18.18
CA ASP A 139 13.24 6.77 18.86
C ASP A 139 14.35 5.83 18.41
N GLU A 140 14.10 4.53 18.28
CA GLU A 140 15.03 3.58 17.69
C GLU A 140 15.43 3.94 16.26
N ILE A 141 14.48 4.40 15.43
CA ILE A 141 14.76 4.87 14.06
C ILE A 141 15.71 6.07 14.10
N ARG A 142 15.47 7.05 14.99
CA ARG A 142 16.34 8.21 15.17
C ARG A 142 17.77 7.79 15.57
N GLU A 143 17.89 6.89 16.52
CA GLU A 143 19.18 6.37 16.99
C GLU A 143 19.92 5.62 15.87
N LYS A 144 19.28 4.67 15.20
CA LYS A 144 19.89 3.85 14.14
C LYS A 144 20.34 4.64 12.93
N THR A 145 19.60 5.70 12.59
CA THR A 145 19.84 6.48 11.36
C THR A 145 20.60 7.78 11.59
N GLY A 146 20.61 8.27 12.85
CA GLY A 146 21.11 9.60 13.17
C GLY A 146 20.25 10.73 12.59
N ILE A 147 19.00 10.43 12.18
CA ILE A 147 18.04 11.42 11.69
C ILE A 147 17.08 11.76 12.83
N THR A 148 17.26 12.93 13.42
CA THR A 148 16.45 13.39 14.56
C THR A 148 15.20 14.15 14.14
N ASP A 149 15.23 14.80 12.97
CA ASP A 149 14.12 15.62 12.45
C ASP A 149 13.07 14.72 11.78
N ILE A 150 12.30 14.03 12.63
CA ILE A 150 11.17 13.18 12.24
C ILE A 150 9.93 13.68 12.98
N LEU A 151 8.98 14.19 12.23
CA LEU A 151 7.65 14.57 12.72
C LEU A 151 6.74 13.35 12.81
N SER A 152 5.92 13.28 13.85
CA SER A 152 4.83 12.32 14.00
C SER A 152 3.50 13.09 13.98
N LEU A 153 2.77 12.95 12.89
CA LEU A 153 1.57 13.72 12.57
C LEU A 153 0.33 12.82 12.69
N ARG A 154 -0.29 12.82 13.87
CA ARG A 154 -1.47 12.01 14.11
C ARG A 154 -2.72 12.67 13.53
N ALA A 155 -3.59 11.87 12.95
CA ALA A 155 -4.90 12.34 12.55
C ALA A 155 -5.75 12.64 13.80
N THR A 156 -6.14 13.89 13.96
CA THR A 156 -7.09 14.32 15.01
C THR A 156 -8.53 14.08 14.58
N ARG A 157 -8.81 14.13 13.28
CA ARG A 157 -10.13 13.87 12.70
C ARG A 157 -10.00 13.25 11.32
N THR A 158 -10.79 12.23 11.05
CA THR A 158 -10.92 11.63 9.73
C THR A 158 -12.15 12.20 9.04
N PHE A 159 -11.98 12.77 7.84
CA PHE A 159 -13.08 13.31 7.06
C PHE A 159 -13.56 12.29 6.01
N LYS A 160 -12.66 11.53 5.40
CA LYS A 160 -12.97 10.50 4.41
C LYS A 160 -11.87 9.46 4.35
N ILE A 161 -12.24 8.18 4.35
CA ILE A 161 -11.35 7.03 4.07
C ILE A 161 -12.08 6.14 3.05
N ASN A 162 -12.29 6.61 1.87
CA ASN A 162 -12.85 5.78 0.81
C ASN A 162 -12.30 6.28 -0.52
N ALA A 163 -11.51 5.44 -1.17
CA ALA A 163 -11.07 5.67 -2.54
C ALA A 163 -11.87 4.74 -3.45
N ARG A 164 -12.61 5.32 -4.38
CA ARG A 164 -13.32 4.63 -5.44
C ARG A 164 -12.95 5.29 -6.75
N PHE A 165 -12.66 4.48 -7.75
CA PHE A 165 -12.38 4.91 -9.11
C PHE A 165 -13.57 4.50 -9.99
N ASP A 166 -14.01 5.40 -10.85
CA ASP A 166 -15.02 5.13 -11.88
C ASP A 166 -14.26 4.88 -13.19
N PHE A 167 -14.39 3.68 -13.71
CA PHE A 167 -13.73 3.24 -14.94
C PHE A 167 -14.72 3.19 -16.12
#